data_df904d1617c3a4a315ce575192e3ca02
#
_entry.id   df904d1617c3a4a315ce575192e3ca02
#
_cell.length_a   1.000
_cell.length_b   1.000
_cell.length_c   1.000
_cell.angle_alpha   90.00
_cell.angle_beta   90.00
_cell.angle_gamma   90.00
#
_symmetry.space_group_name_H-M   'P 1'
#
loop_
_entity.id
_entity.type
_entity.pdbx_description
1 polymer ?
#
loop_
_entity_poly.entity_id
_entity_poly.type
_entity_poly.pdbx_seq_one_letter_code
_entity_poly.pdbx_strand_id
1 'polypeptide(L)'
;PLRGKKGTCYEGGMRVPFIAGWAKPGKKNAFPVAKSTLHNEQIGTVMDLYSTILETTGAKNPTGHVVDGVSLIKQFSGKENSDRPDHFMCHFPHSHRSSNFTAFRKGDWKLIYRYKGKAKYELYDLENDPYEKSNLAEREPKKLKEITQAMIARLEKEDALYPVDGENDLKPIVP
;
A
#
# COMPACT_ATOMS: atom_id res chain seq x y z
N PRO A 1 13.80 -14.72 -0.39
CA PRO A 1 12.87 -13.95 -1.23
C PRO A 1 11.54 -13.76 -0.49
N LEU A 2 10.87 -12.61 -0.71
CA LEU A 2 9.55 -12.34 -0.18
C LEU A 2 8.52 -13.36 -0.69
N ARG A 3 7.45 -13.58 0.05
CA ARG A 3 6.39 -14.53 -0.32
C ARG A 3 5.65 -14.06 -1.57
N GLY A 4 5.31 -15.01 -2.44
CA GLY A 4 4.54 -14.78 -3.66
C GLY A 4 5.37 -14.28 -4.83
N LYS A 5 4.67 -13.83 -5.87
CA LYS A 5 5.23 -13.31 -7.11
C LYS A 5 4.21 -12.40 -7.78
N LYS A 6 4.57 -11.77 -8.91
CA LYS A 6 3.67 -10.92 -9.72
C LYS A 6 2.26 -11.50 -9.81
N GLY A 7 1.26 -10.70 -9.47
CA GLY A 7 -0.15 -11.06 -9.48
C GLY A 7 -0.65 -11.73 -8.21
N THR A 8 0.12 -11.72 -7.11
CA THR A 8 -0.33 -12.18 -5.79
C THR A 8 -0.46 -11.02 -4.81
N CYS A 9 -1.24 -11.22 -3.75
CA CYS A 9 -1.47 -10.23 -2.68
C CYS A 9 -0.35 -10.17 -1.63
N TYR A 10 0.65 -11.04 -1.72
CA TYR A 10 1.78 -11.08 -0.80
C TYR A 10 2.88 -10.08 -1.17
N GLU A 11 3.79 -9.81 -0.24
CA GLU A 11 4.85 -8.82 -0.40
C GLU A 11 5.69 -9.04 -1.68
N GLY A 12 6.00 -10.29 -2.04
CA GLY A 12 6.73 -10.60 -3.29
C GLY A 12 5.92 -10.35 -4.57
N GLY A 13 4.61 -10.12 -4.46
CA GLY A 13 3.74 -9.74 -5.58
C GLY A 13 3.46 -8.23 -5.66
N MET A 14 3.60 -7.52 -4.55
CA MET A 14 3.21 -6.12 -4.41
C MET A 14 4.40 -5.18 -4.24
N ARG A 15 5.43 -5.62 -3.52
CA ARG A 15 6.62 -4.81 -3.22
C ARG A 15 7.64 -4.91 -4.35
N VAL A 16 8.10 -3.76 -4.83
CA VAL A 16 9.13 -3.65 -5.86
C VAL A 16 10.28 -2.76 -5.37
N PRO A 17 11.52 -3.01 -5.80
CA PRO A 17 12.62 -2.07 -5.58
C PRO A 17 12.32 -0.73 -6.24
N PHE A 18 12.60 0.36 -5.54
CA PHE A 18 12.51 1.72 -6.06
C PHE A 18 13.83 2.46 -5.76
N ILE A 19 14.44 3.01 -6.80
CA ILE A 19 15.72 3.71 -6.71
C ILE A 19 15.56 5.07 -7.37
N ALA A 20 15.91 6.13 -6.65
CA ALA A 20 15.91 7.49 -7.15
C ALA A 20 17.29 8.14 -7.01
N GLY A 21 17.66 8.95 -7.99
CA GLY A 21 18.92 9.68 -7.97
C GLY A 21 18.98 10.72 -9.07
N TRP A 22 19.84 11.73 -8.89
CA TRP A 22 20.17 12.65 -9.96
C TRP A 22 21.26 12.07 -10.87
N ALA A 23 21.05 12.15 -12.18
CA ALA A 23 22.08 11.73 -13.15
C ALA A 23 23.39 12.52 -12.99
N LYS A 24 23.28 13.80 -12.63
CA LYS A 24 24.42 14.68 -12.29
C LYS A 24 24.11 15.40 -10.98
N PRO A 25 24.50 14.83 -9.83
CA PRO A 25 24.28 15.48 -8.53
C PRO A 25 25.02 16.83 -8.46
N GLY A 26 24.34 17.84 -7.96
CA GLY A 26 24.90 19.18 -7.83
C GLY A 26 24.03 20.13 -7.03
N LYS A 27 24.60 21.28 -6.63
CA LYS A 27 23.91 22.30 -5.82
C LYS A 27 22.70 22.94 -6.53
N LYS A 28 22.61 22.81 -7.86
CA LYS A 28 21.51 23.37 -8.67
C LYS A 28 20.33 22.41 -8.86
N ASN A 29 20.42 21.19 -8.34
CA ASN A 29 19.30 20.26 -8.40
C ASN A 29 18.12 20.79 -7.57
N ALA A 30 16.90 20.50 -8.01
CA ALA A 30 15.67 21.00 -7.38
C ALA A 30 15.53 20.61 -5.90
N PHE A 31 16.13 19.48 -5.51
CA PHE A 31 16.21 19.02 -4.12
C PHE A 31 17.46 18.13 -3.92
N PRO A 32 17.98 18.03 -2.70
CA PRO A 32 19.06 17.10 -2.38
C PRO A 32 18.53 15.65 -2.39
N VAL A 33 19.33 14.71 -2.88
CA VAL A 33 19.11 13.27 -2.68
C VAL A 33 20.15 12.78 -1.69
N ALA A 34 19.69 12.19 -0.60
CA ALA A 34 20.56 11.64 0.43
C ALA A 34 21.38 10.47 -0.14
N LYS A 35 22.68 10.45 0.17
CA LYS A 35 23.58 9.41 -0.32
C LYS A 35 23.31 8.09 0.41
N SER A 36 23.18 7.00 -0.36
CA SER A 36 23.12 5.64 0.16
C SER A 36 22.09 5.44 1.28
N THR A 37 20.97 6.12 1.20
CA THR A 37 19.92 6.04 2.21
C THR A 37 18.90 5.01 1.79
N LEU A 38 18.54 4.12 2.71
CA LEU A 38 17.44 3.19 2.57
C LEU A 38 16.28 3.66 3.45
N HIS A 39 15.15 3.95 2.84
CA HIS A 39 13.91 4.32 3.55
C HIS A 39 12.98 3.12 3.58
N ASN A 40 12.71 2.60 4.77
CA ASN A 40 11.81 1.46 4.99
C ASN A 40 10.59 1.83 5.85
N GLU A 41 10.65 2.96 6.55
CA GLU A 41 9.67 3.33 7.57
C GLU A 41 8.38 3.87 6.96
N GLN A 42 8.48 4.47 5.78
CA GLN A 42 7.30 5.04 5.12
C GLN A 42 6.98 4.32 3.81
N ILE A 43 5.72 4.01 3.63
CA ILE A 43 5.21 3.36 2.41
C ILE A 43 5.30 4.36 1.25
N GLY A 44 6.00 3.98 0.18
CA GLY A 44 5.98 4.64 -1.11
C GLY A 44 5.20 3.83 -2.14
N THR A 45 4.49 4.49 -3.04
CA THR A 45 3.67 3.85 -4.07
C THR A 45 3.96 4.43 -5.45
N VAL A 46 3.54 3.73 -6.49
CA VAL A 46 3.64 4.24 -7.88
C VAL A 46 2.82 5.52 -8.08
N MET A 47 1.75 5.72 -7.33
CA MET A 47 0.90 6.91 -7.38
C MET A 47 1.67 8.18 -6.96
N ASP A 48 2.66 8.04 -6.09
CA ASP A 48 3.47 9.13 -5.58
C ASP A 48 4.38 9.76 -6.65
N LEU A 49 4.64 9.03 -7.76
CA LEU A 49 5.48 9.53 -8.84
C LEU A 49 4.89 10.77 -9.50
N TYR A 50 3.59 10.82 -9.69
CA TYR A 50 2.92 11.97 -10.29
C TYR A 50 3.13 13.25 -9.45
N SER A 51 2.82 13.19 -8.16
CA SER A 51 3.03 14.30 -7.21
C SER A 51 4.49 14.71 -7.12
N THR A 52 5.41 13.73 -7.15
CA THR A 52 6.85 13.97 -7.11
C THR A 52 7.34 14.69 -8.36
N ILE A 53 6.84 14.32 -9.54
CA ILE A 53 7.19 14.97 -10.81
C ILE A 53 6.65 16.41 -10.83
N LEU A 54 5.40 16.64 -10.42
CA LEU A 54 4.83 17.98 -10.34
C LEU A 54 5.68 18.90 -9.45
N GLU A 55 6.01 18.44 -8.23
CA GLU A 55 6.82 19.21 -7.30
C GLU A 55 8.24 19.46 -7.84
N THR A 56 8.87 18.44 -8.45
CA THR A 56 10.22 18.56 -9.02
C THR A 56 10.30 19.56 -10.15
N THR A 57 9.28 19.61 -10.99
CA THR A 57 9.26 20.47 -12.20
C THR A 57 8.62 21.82 -11.97
N GLY A 58 7.93 22.03 -10.85
CA GLY A 58 7.09 23.20 -10.60
C GLY A 58 5.82 23.22 -11.44
N ALA A 59 5.47 22.13 -12.11
CA ALA A 59 4.25 22.02 -12.89
C ALA A 59 3.02 22.00 -11.97
N LYS A 60 1.93 22.62 -12.44
CA LYS A 60 0.68 22.69 -11.69
C LYS A 60 -0.20 21.48 -12.02
N ASN A 61 -0.88 20.97 -11.00
CA ASN A 61 -1.93 19.99 -11.21
C ASN A 61 -3.09 20.62 -12.01
N PRO A 62 -3.61 19.97 -13.06
CA PRO A 62 -4.80 20.46 -13.77
C PRO A 62 -6.00 20.62 -12.81
N THR A 63 -6.80 21.65 -13.05
CA THR A 63 -7.99 21.92 -12.25
C THR A 63 -8.95 20.72 -12.28
N GLY A 64 -9.40 20.29 -11.11
CA GLY A 64 -10.32 19.16 -10.96
C GLY A 64 -9.67 17.77 -11.07
N HIS A 65 -8.35 17.67 -11.31
CA HIS A 65 -7.67 16.39 -11.30
C HIS A 65 -7.35 15.94 -9.86
N VAL A 66 -7.90 14.80 -9.47
CA VAL A 66 -7.66 14.19 -8.15
C VAL A 66 -6.30 13.48 -8.17
N VAL A 67 -5.51 13.68 -7.13
CA VAL A 67 -4.19 13.08 -6.97
C VAL A 67 -4.17 12.23 -5.71
N ASP A 68 -3.95 10.94 -5.87
CA ASP A 68 -3.94 9.98 -4.75
C ASP A 68 -2.58 9.88 -4.06
N GLY A 69 -1.51 10.24 -4.76
CA GLY A 69 -0.14 10.11 -4.28
C GLY A 69 0.38 11.35 -3.56
N VAL A 70 1.37 11.16 -2.71
CA VAL A 70 2.09 12.21 -1.98
C VAL A 70 3.55 12.24 -2.43
N SER A 71 4.10 13.43 -2.70
CA SER A 71 5.49 13.58 -3.18
C SER A 71 6.53 12.87 -2.30
N LEU A 72 7.50 12.24 -2.94
CA LEU A 72 8.61 11.52 -2.32
C LEU A 72 9.85 12.39 -2.07
N ILE A 73 9.81 13.71 -2.36
CA ILE A 73 10.99 14.58 -2.27
C ILE A 73 11.57 14.63 -0.84
N LYS A 74 10.71 14.63 0.19
CA LYS A 74 11.18 14.58 1.58
C LYS A 74 11.97 13.30 1.84
N GLN A 75 11.45 12.13 1.41
CA GLN A 75 12.14 10.84 1.56
C GLN A 75 13.44 10.79 0.76
N PHE A 76 13.44 11.31 -0.47
CA PHE A 76 14.68 11.40 -1.26
C PHE A 76 15.75 12.25 -0.56
N SER A 77 15.33 13.24 0.21
CA SER A 77 16.21 14.09 1.00
C SER A 77 16.60 13.48 2.37
N GLY A 78 16.20 12.25 2.66
CA GLY A 78 16.47 11.57 3.93
C GLY A 78 15.58 12.01 5.09
N LYS A 79 14.40 12.57 4.80
CA LYS A 79 13.48 13.09 5.82
C LYS A 79 12.17 12.33 5.77
N GLU A 80 11.52 12.21 6.93
CA GLU A 80 10.14 11.75 7.01
C GLU A 80 9.16 12.79 6.46
N ASN A 81 8.04 12.30 5.95
CA ASN A 81 6.93 13.14 5.51
C ASN A 81 5.67 12.83 6.32
N SER A 82 5.33 13.71 7.27
CA SER A 82 4.15 13.59 8.14
C SER A 82 2.82 13.63 7.37
N ASP A 83 2.82 14.16 6.15
CA ASP A 83 1.61 14.26 5.33
C ASP A 83 1.26 12.94 4.63
N ARG A 84 2.17 11.96 4.69
CA ARG A 84 1.94 10.64 4.10
C ARG A 84 0.99 9.81 4.94
N PRO A 85 0.05 9.10 4.30
CA PRO A 85 -0.78 8.14 5.02
C PRO A 85 0.08 6.99 5.57
N ASP A 86 -0.28 6.52 6.76
CA ASP A 86 0.33 5.34 7.41
C ASP A 86 -0.17 4.01 6.84
N HIS A 87 -0.95 4.05 5.76
CA HIS A 87 -1.58 2.88 5.18
C HIS A 87 -1.48 2.84 3.66
N PHE A 88 -1.58 1.62 3.14
CA PHE A 88 -1.70 1.32 1.71
C PHE A 88 -2.78 0.26 1.51
N MET A 89 -3.58 0.41 0.47
CA MET A 89 -4.61 -0.55 0.09
C MET A 89 -4.47 -0.96 -1.37
N CYS A 90 -4.50 -2.27 -1.60
CA CYS A 90 -4.68 -2.86 -2.90
C CYS A 90 -6.00 -3.64 -2.90
N HIS A 91 -7.03 -3.02 -3.42
CA HIS A 91 -8.34 -3.64 -3.59
C HIS A 91 -8.44 -4.26 -4.99
N PHE A 92 -8.64 -5.58 -5.04
CA PHE A 92 -8.72 -6.34 -6.27
C PHE A 92 -9.96 -7.23 -6.28
N PRO A 93 -11.13 -6.67 -6.62
CA PRO A 93 -12.41 -7.38 -6.59
C PRO A 93 -12.59 -8.37 -7.76
N HIS A 94 -11.63 -8.42 -8.68
CA HIS A 94 -11.70 -9.23 -9.91
C HIS A 94 -11.12 -10.62 -9.71
N SER A 95 -11.44 -11.52 -10.64
CA SER A 95 -10.85 -12.86 -10.74
C SER A 95 -9.77 -12.87 -11.79
N HIS A 96 -8.50 -12.74 -11.39
CA HIS A 96 -7.34 -12.86 -12.27
C HIS A 96 -6.13 -13.35 -11.47
N ARG A 97 -5.58 -14.53 -11.78
CA ARG A 97 -4.41 -15.18 -11.13
C ARG A 97 -4.51 -15.33 -9.60
N SER A 98 -4.72 -14.23 -8.89
CA SER A 98 -5.18 -14.19 -7.49
C SER A 98 -6.60 -13.68 -7.49
N SER A 99 -7.51 -14.35 -6.75
CA SER A 99 -8.93 -14.05 -6.87
C SER A 99 -9.40 -13.18 -5.73
N ASN A 100 -10.10 -12.11 -6.07
CA ASN A 100 -11.02 -11.39 -5.19
C ASN A 100 -10.45 -11.13 -3.78
N PHE A 101 -9.52 -10.22 -3.64
CA PHE A 101 -8.92 -9.88 -2.36
C PHE A 101 -8.85 -8.37 -2.14
N THR A 102 -8.74 -7.97 -0.88
CA THR A 102 -8.20 -6.67 -0.47
C THR A 102 -6.99 -6.91 0.41
N ALA A 103 -5.83 -6.37 0.02
CA ALA A 103 -4.67 -6.30 0.87
C ALA A 103 -4.58 -4.89 1.44
N PHE A 104 -4.56 -4.78 2.76
CA PHE A 104 -4.50 -3.52 3.48
C PHE A 104 -3.34 -3.54 4.47
N ARG A 105 -2.40 -2.62 4.31
CA ARG A 105 -1.28 -2.41 5.22
C ARG A 105 -1.50 -1.13 6.00
N LYS A 106 -1.33 -1.18 7.31
CA LYS A 106 -1.32 -0.03 8.21
C LYS A 106 -0.16 -0.16 9.19
N GLY A 107 0.80 0.76 9.09
CA GLY A 107 2.09 0.58 9.75
C GLY A 107 2.73 -0.73 9.33
N ASP A 108 3.12 -1.57 10.30
CA ASP A 108 3.72 -2.89 10.05
C ASP A 108 2.72 -4.03 9.93
N TRP A 109 1.45 -3.77 10.19
CA TRP A 109 0.40 -4.78 10.08
C TRP A 109 -0.17 -4.85 8.68
N LYS A 110 -0.28 -6.07 8.16
CA LYS A 110 -0.91 -6.35 6.86
C LYS A 110 -2.04 -7.35 7.02
N LEU A 111 -3.21 -6.93 6.56
CA LEU A 111 -4.41 -7.75 6.42
C LEU A 111 -4.63 -8.12 4.96
N ILE A 112 -4.86 -9.38 4.68
CA ILE A 112 -5.40 -9.86 3.41
C ILE A 112 -6.80 -10.41 3.67
N TYR A 113 -7.80 -9.74 3.12
CA TYR A 113 -9.17 -10.21 3.12
C TYR A 113 -9.49 -10.88 1.79
N ARG A 114 -10.03 -12.11 1.85
CA ARG A 114 -10.45 -12.85 0.67
C ARG A 114 -11.96 -12.91 0.60
N TYR A 115 -12.52 -12.43 -0.48
CA TYR A 115 -13.95 -12.40 -0.70
C TYR A 115 -14.54 -13.79 -0.96
N LYS A 116 -13.75 -14.69 -1.54
CA LYS A 116 -14.14 -16.08 -1.85
C LYS A 116 -13.15 -17.06 -1.23
N GLY A 117 -13.62 -18.25 -0.88
CA GLY A 117 -12.81 -19.30 -0.25
C GLY A 117 -13.06 -19.46 1.24
N LYS A 118 -12.39 -20.46 1.86
CA LYS A 118 -12.60 -20.85 3.27
C LYS A 118 -11.93 -19.89 4.28
N ALA A 119 -10.68 -19.50 4.00
CA ALA A 119 -9.94 -18.58 4.86
C ALA A 119 -10.16 -17.14 4.41
N LYS A 120 -10.97 -16.40 5.14
CA LYS A 120 -11.31 -15.01 4.82
C LYS A 120 -10.23 -14.01 5.22
N TYR A 121 -9.46 -14.29 6.28
CA TYR A 121 -8.50 -13.36 6.86
C TYR A 121 -7.12 -13.98 6.94
N GLU A 122 -6.12 -13.22 6.51
CA GLU A 122 -4.72 -13.46 6.79
C GLU A 122 -4.15 -12.18 7.38
N LEU A 123 -3.57 -12.26 8.59
CA LEU A 123 -2.98 -11.11 9.29
C LEU A 123 -1.49 -11.36 9.52
N TYR A 124 -0.65 -10.40 9.16
CA TYR A 124 0.81 -10.49 9.25
C TYR A 124 1.39 -9.26 9.94
N ASP A 125 2.41 -9.48 10.76
CA ASP A 125 3.28 -8.45 11.32
C ASP A 125 4.55 -8.41 10.46
N LEU A 126 4.64 -7.43 9.56
CA LEU A 126 5.73 -7.32 8.58
C LEU A 126 7.05 -6.86 9.20
N GLU A 127 7.05 -6.28 10.41
CA GLU A 127 8.27 -5.96 11.15
C GLU A 127 8.99 -7.25 11.57
N ASN A 128 8.24 -8.19 12.15
CA ASN A 128 8.79 -9.46 12.68
C ASN A 128 8.72 -10.62 11.67
N ASP A 129 7.80 -10.56 10.72
CA ASP A 129 7.62 -11.58 9.68
C ASP A 129 7.45 -10.95 8.27
N PRO A 130 8.51 -10.33 7.70
CA PRO A 130 8.46 -9.74 6.36
C PRO A 130 8.23 -10.77 5.25
N TYR A 131 8.29 -12.05 5.57
CA TYR A 131 8.08 -13.16 4.63
C TYR A 131 6.66 -13.75 4.69
N GLU A 132 5.79 -13.20 5.53
CA GLU A 132 4.39 -13.61 5.67
C GLU A 132 4.21 -15.13 5.90
N LYS A 133 5.05 -15.71 6.78
CA LYS A 133 5.07 -17.15 7.08
C LYS A 133 4.00 -17.55 8.08
N SER A 134 3.66 -16.66 9.00
CA SER A 134 2.79 -16.94 10.15
C SER A 134 1.53 -16.10 10.09
N ASN A 135 0.40 -16.71 9.73
CA ASN A 135 -0.90 -16.03 9.82
C ASN A 135 -1.30 -15.86 11.31
N LEU A 136 -1.45 -14.63 11.74
CA LEU A 136 -1.78 -14.24 13.12
C LEU A 136 -3.28 -13.98 13.34
N ALA A 137 -4.13 -14.18 12.34
CA ALA A 137 -5.56 -13.84 12.43
C ALA A 137 -6.28 -14.48 13.63
N GLU A 138 -5.96 -15.72 13.96
CA GLU A 138 -6.55 -16.42 15.11
C GLU A 138 -5.88 -16.06 16.44
N ARG A 139 -4.60 -15.66 16.41
CA ARG A 139 -3.82 -15.36 17.62
C ARG A 139 -3.96 -13.91 18.07
N GLU A 140 -4.25 -13.00 17.14
CA GLU A 140 -4.35 -11.56 17.36
C GLU A 140 -5.76 -11.01 17.00
N PRO A 141 -6.85 -11.52 17.64
CA PRO A 141 -8.22 -11.15 17.26
C PRO A 141 -8.53 -9.67 17.45
N LYS A 142 -7.93 -9.03 18.46
CA LYS A 142 -8.11 -7.59 18.69
C LYS A 142 -7.47 -6.76 17.55
N LYS A 143 -6.27 -7.13 17.16
CA LYS A 143 -5.56 -6.48 16.06
C LYS A 143 -6.24 -6.75 14.72
N LEU A 144 -6.69 -7.97 14.49
CA LEU A 144 -7.48 -8.33 13.31
C LEU A 144 -8.72 -7.44 13.19
N LYS A 145 -9.47 -7.29 14.26
CA LYS A 145 -10.67 -6.44 14.30
C LYS A 145 -10.33 -4.98 13.98
N GLU A 146 -9.30 -4.42 14.63
CA GLU A 146 -8.83 -3.04 14.41
C GLU A 146 -8.49 -2.79 12.95
N ILE A 147 -7.64 -3.64 12.36
CA ILE A 147 -7.17 -3.47 10.98
C ILE A 147 -8.31 -3.72 9.98
N THR A 148 -9.21 -4.67 10.26
CA THR A 148 -10.38 -4.91 9.40
C THR A 148 -11.32 -3.71 9.39
N GLN A 149 -11.59 -3.10 10.54
CA GLN A 149 -12.40 -1.88 10.62
C GLN A 149 -11.77 -0.72 9.83
N ALA A 150 -10.46 -0.53 9.95
CA ALA A 150 -9.75 0.51 9.20
C ALA A 150 -9.79 0.26 7.67
N MET A 151 -9.67 -1.00 7.25
CA MET A 151 -9.80 -1.40 5.84
C MET A 151 -11.21 -1.11 5.32
N ILE A 152 -12.25 -1.50 6.06
CA ILE A 152 -13.66 -1.29 5.68
C ILE A 152 -13.94 0.20 5.54
N ALA A 153 -13.57 1.01 6.52
CA ALA A 153 -13.74 2.46 6.48
C ALA A 153 -13.05 3.10 5.25
N ARG A 154 -11.88 2.57 4.86
CA ARG A 154 -11.21 3.03 3.65
C ARG A 154 -11.95 2.62 2.38
N LEU A 155 -12.45 1.40 2.29
CA LEU A 155 -13.23 0.92 1.15
C LEU A 155 -14.53 1.72 0.99
N GLU A 156 -15.23 2.02 2.08
CA GLU A 156 -16.44 2.85 2.08
C GLU A 156 -16.16 4.28 1.64
N LYS A 157 -15.07 4.87 2.13
CA LYS A 157 -14.65 6.23 1.74
C LYS A 157 -14.37 6.35 0.25
N GLU A 158 -13.85 5.30 -0.38
CA GLU A 158 -13.49 5.27 -1.81
C GLU A 158 -14.65 4.76 -2.68
N ASP A 159 -15.84 4.51 -2.12
CA ASP A 159 -17.00 3.94 -2.83
C ASP A 159 -16.59 2.67 -3.63
N ALA A 160 -15.89 1.76 -2.97
CA ALA A 160 -15.26 0.62 -3.60
C ALA A 160 -16.29 -0.37 -4.13
N LEU A 161 -16.06 -0.87 -5.36
CA LEU A 161 -16.86 -1.93 -5.95
C LEU A 161 -16.46 -3.28 -5.37
N TYR A 162 -17.44 -4.15 -5.10
CA TYR A 162 -17.19 -5.47 -4.52
C TYR A 162 -17.42 -6.60 -5.55
N PRO A 163 -16.79 -7.78 -5.35
CA PRO A 163 -17.19 -8.97 -6.08
C PRO A 163 -18.64 -9.31 -5.76
N VAL A 164 -19.35 -9.88 -6.72
CA VAL A 164 -20.75 -10.31 -6.53
C VAL A 164 -20.85 -11.83 -6.42
N ASP A 165 -21.89 -12.28 -5.71
CA ASP A 165 -22.37 -13.66 -5.69
C ASP A 165 -23.88 -13.63 -5.96
N GLY A 166 -24.28 -14.01 -7.17
CA GLY A 166 -25.60 -13.70 -7.67
C GLY A 166 -25.85 -12.19 -7.76
N GLU A 167 -26.88 -11.69 -7.08
CA GLU A 167 -27.22 -10.26 -7.02
C GLU A 167 -26.62 -9.53 -5.81
N ASN A 168 -25.85 -10.23 -4.95
CA ASN A 168 -25.36 -9.67 -3.70
C ASN A 168 -23.86 -9.31 -3.78
N ASP A 169 -23.52 -8.11 -3.30
CA ASP A 169 -22.16 -7.70 -3.06
C ASP A 169 -21.53 -8.51 -1.92
N LEU A 170 -20.35 -9.06 -2.16
CA LEU A 170 -19.55 -9.71 -1.13
C LEU A 170 -18.75 -8.65 -0.35
N LYS A 171 -19.42 -7.93 0.55
CA LYS A 171 -18.74 -6.94 1.40
C LYS A 171 -17.90 -7.59 2.49
N PRO A 172 -16.77 -6.99 2.88
CA PRO A 172 -16.00 -7.50 4.01
C PRO A 172 -16.77 -7.31 5.32
N ILE A 173 -16.60 -8.25 6.23
CA ILE A 173 -17.21 -8.24 7.55
C ILE A 173 -16.13 -8.12 8.62
N VAL A 174 -16.48 -7.51 9.75
CA VAL A 174 -15.59 -7.47 10.93
C VAL A 174 -15.68 -8.82 11.63
N PRO A 175 -14.56 -9.48 11.98
CA PRO A 175 -14.52 -10.75 12.68
C PRO A 175 -14.95 -10.63 14.15
#